data_f2f1014954ad79a20bce2e5936abc163
#
_entry.id   f2f1014954ad79a20bce2e5936abc163
#
_cell.length_a   1.000
_cell.length_b   1.000
_cell.length_c   1.000
_cell.angle_alpha   90.00
_cell.angle_beta   90.00
_cell.angle_gamma   90.00
#
_symmetry.space_group_name_H-M   'P 1'
#
loop_
_entity.id
_entity.type
_entity.pdbx_description
1 polymer ?
#
loop_
_entity_poly.entity_id
_entity_poly.type
_entity_poly.pdbx_seq_one_letter_code
_entity_poly.pdbx_strand_id
1 'polypeptide(L)'
;MNRLVVIGIILITVLCLCNTIFRDIHIEKLYPPDLRNRVVGARLQMDGKMPYFHKWKPEEGLRYYDLQNFDTFKVSNSTASPFFHQLMYPVANMQQRTISRLWIGVQYILLLLLTAMAFQFCQTRMQQLLVLAVAISFLFTEAWINLIAAGQMYLFIPFLAMLCYYLLNKPANIIGAVFAGFFAVSLILIRPNAIIIFFPMLFLMSKYSLRYKMAFFIPVILLLGLIACSERQRALWIEYAQSLKEQLKIHQNLNPVIQDNGKDPGFTNWEGWNMDDVRKEEAKTSYKNYSENGNLFVVVRGVTGKQLSPTFLNISSFLLIFILMFSFYYFTRKQGFALYNIAIFGFCLYMVSDLFSPMYRHQYYTTQWFFPLLLAAAGYTKSFKWIYAMIAAGIFLNIINISFLKMEHTIGEYIIFAVLLALSFVYNHQRQIKLHI
;
A
#
# COMPACT_ATOMS: atom_id res chain seq x y z
N MET A 1 6.64 -32.40 -13.46
CA MET A 1 7.34 -32.17 -12.17
C MET A 1 7.10 -33.41 -11.31
N ASN A 2 8.16 -33.97 -10.74
CA ASN A 2 8.07 -35.13 -9.88
C ASN A 2 7.16 -34.81 -8.66
N ARG A 3 6.32 -35.78 -8.21
CA ARG A 3 5.45 -35.64 -7.03
C ARG A 3 6.23 -35.23 -5.78
N LEU A 4 7.43 -35.75 -5.59
CA LEU A 4 8.32 -35.42 -4.47
C LEU A 4 8.73 -33.96 -4.47
N VAL A 5 8.99 -33.36 -5.65
CA VAL A 5 9.32 -31.93 -5.78
C VAL A 5 8.12 -31.06 -5.41
N VAL A 6 6.90 -31.43 -5.81
CA VAL A 6 5.68 -30.71 -5.43
C VAL A 6 5.46 -30.74 -3.92
N ILE A 7 5.58 -31.92 -3.32
CA ILE A 7 5.45 -32.11 -1.87
C ILE A 7 6.50 -31.25 -1.15
N GLY A 8 7.76 -31.26 -1.61
CA GLY A 8 8.84 -30.45 -1.04
C GLY A 8 8.54 -28.96 -1.07
N ILE A 9 8.03 -28.44 -2.21
CA ILE A 9 7.64 -27.02 -2.33
C ILE A 9 6.50 -26.67 -1.38
N ILE A 10 5.47 -27.51 -1.30
CA ILE A 10 4.34 -27.28 -0.38
C ILE A 10 4.85 -27.27 1.06
N LEU A 11 5.71 -28.21 1.44
CA LEU A 11 6.26 -28.31 2.79
C LEU A 11 7.09 -27.05 3.15
N ILE A 12 7.97 -26.61 2.26
CA ILE A 12 8.75 -25.38 2.43
C ILE A 12 7.81 -24.17 2.56
N THR A 13 6.78 -24.08 1.71
CA THR A 13 5.81 -22.98 1.77
C THR A 13 5.10 -22.94 3.12
N VAL A 14 4.62 -24.08 3.60
CA VAL A 14 3.94 -24.18 4.91
C VAL A 14 4.89 -23.80 6.04
N LEU A 15 6.13 -24.32 6.03
CA LEU A 15 7.13 -23.97 7.04
C LEU A 15 7.46 -22.48 7.07
N CYS A 16 7.62 -21.87 5.89
CA CYS A 16 7.84 -20.43 5.78
C CYS A 16 6.66 -19.63 6.34
N LEU A 17 5.42 -20.00 5.97
CA LEU A 17 4.21 -19.36 6.49
C LEU A 17 4.10 -19.51 8.02
N CYS A 18 4.29 -20.71 8.56
CA CYS A 18 4.25 -20.93 10.01
C CYS A 18 5.29 -20.08 10.74
N ASN A 19 6.52 -20.04 10.22
CA ASN A 19 7.59 -19.24 10.82
C ASN A 19 7.28 -17.76 10.81
N THR A 20 6.78 -17.23 9.67
CA THR A 20 6.45 -15.79 9.58
C THR A 20 5.23 -15.43 10.42
N ILE A 21 4.19 -16.25 10.46
CA ILE A 21 3.03 -16.05 11.33
C ILE A 21 3.46 -16.03 12.80
N PHE A 22 4.32 -16.97 13.22
CA PHE A 22 4.82 -17.01 14.59
C PHE A 22 5.61 -15.75 14.95
N ARG A 23 6.51 -15.29 14.06
CA ARG A 23 7.24 -14.03 14.19
C ARG A 23 6.27 -12.84 14.32
N ASP A 24 5.28 -12.75 13.43
CA ASP A 24 4.38 -11.61 13.36
C ASP A 24 3.42 -11.53 14.56
N ILE A 25 3.01 -12.69 15.11
CA ILE A 25 2.29 -12.76 16.39
C ILE A 25 3.20 -12.31 17.55
N HIS A 26 4.51 -12.56 17.47
CA HIS A 26 5.45 -12.06 18.47
C HIS A 26 5.63 -10.54 18.37
N ILE A 27 5.69 -10.01 17.16
CA ILE A 27 5.73 -8.55 16.89
C ILE A 27 4.47 -7.85 17.44
N GLU A 28 3.31 -8.50 17.45
CA GLU A 28 2.07 -7.94 18.04
C GLU A 28 2.22 -7.58 19.52
N LYS A 29 3.17 -8.18 20.25
CA LYS A 29 3.48 -7.78 21.63
C LYS A 29 3.98 -6.34 21.71
N LEU A 30 4.59 -5.84 20.65
CA LEU A 30 4.91 -4.46 20.45
C LEU A 30 3.63 -3.75 19.97
N TYR A 31 3.22 -2.81 20.70
CA TYR A 31 2.04 -2.01 20.39
C TYR A 31 2.12 -1.36 18.99
N PRO A 32 1.16 -1.61 18.05
CA PRO A 32 1.20 -1.05 16.69
C PRO A 32 0.64 0.39 16.67
N PRO A 33 1.51 1.42 16.63
CA PRO A 33 1.10 2.80 16.86
C PRO A 33 0.17 3.34 15.77
N ASP A 34 0.44 3.02 14.52
CA ASP A 34 -0.36 3.54 13.41
C ASP A 34 -1.75 2.90 13.32
N LEU A 35 -1.88 1.62 13.74
CA LEU A 35 -3.18 0.99 13.85
C LEU A 35 -4.01 1.66 14.94
N ARG A 36 -3.39 1.98 16.08
CA ARG A 36 -4.06 2.68 17.17
C ARG A 36 -4.63 4.03 16.72
N ASN A 37 -3.82 4.80 16.05
CA ASN A 37 -4.22 6.09 15.51
C ASN A 37 -5.48 5.98 14.63
N ARG A 38 -5.56 4.94 13.79
CA ARG A 38 -6.73 4.68 12.92
C ARG A 38 -7.95 4.26 13.73
N VAL A 39 -7.78 3.45 14.76
CA VAL A 39 -8.87 3.02 15.65
C VAL A 39 -9.41 4.21 16.44
N VAL A 40 -8.54 5.07 16.97
CA VAL A 40 -8.97 6.31 17.63
C VAL A 40 -9.70 7.23 16.67
N GLY A 41 -9.18 7.41 15.46
CA GLY A 41 -9.84 8.19 14.42
C GLY A 41 -11.25 7.66 14.09
N ALA A 42 -11.40 6.33 14.00
CA ALA A 42 -12.70 5.69 13.79
C ALA A 42 -13.67 5.92 14.97
N ARG A 43 -13.19 5.75 16.20
CA ARG A 43 -13.99 6.00 17.43
C ARG A 43 -14.47 7.44 17.50
N LEU A 44 -13.56 8.41 17.26
CA LEU A 44 -13.94 9.84 17.23
C LEU A 44 -15.00 10.11 16.19
N GLN A 45 -14.82 9.59 14.98
CA GLN A 45 -15.79 9.79 13.90
C GLN A 45 -17.14 9.11 14.20
N MET A 46 -17.19 7.93 14.83
CA MET A 46 -18.41 7.26 15.29
C MET A 46 -19.13 8.10 16.32
N ASP A 47 -18.41 8.70 17.27
CA ASP A 47 -18.98 9.50 18.36
C ASP A 47 -19.27 10.96 17.94
N GLY A 48 -19.24 11.25 16.64
CA GLY A 48 -19.60 12.56 16.09
C GLY A 48 -18.49 13.61 16.19
N LYS A 49 -17.33 13.24 16.72
CA LYS A 49 -16.15 14.13 16.87
C LYS A 49 -15.33 14.15 15.58
N MET A 50 -14.54 15.24 15.40
CA MET A 50 -13.57 15.33 14.32
C MET A 50 -12.30 14.54 14.67
N PRO A 51 -11.83 13.60 13.85
CA PRO A 51 -10.65 12.79 14.15
C PRO A 51 -9.35 13.53 13.92
N TYR A 52 -9.37 14.53 13.02
CA TYR A 52 -8.17 15.31 12.68
C TYR A 52 -7.94 16.41 13.69
N PHE A 53 -6.68 16.65 14.04
CA PHE A 53 -6.25 17.64 15.04
C PHE A 53 -6.82 17.44 16.46
N HIS A 54 -7.53 16.33 16.69
CA HIS A 54 -7.98 15.98 18.04
C HIS A 54 -6.77 15.73 18.94
N LYS A 55 -6.80 16.31 20.14
CA LYS A 55 -5.81 16.08 21.18
C LYS A 55 -6.51 15.46 22.39
N TRP A 56 -5.99 14.32 22.80
CA TRP A 56 -6.51 13.61 23.94
C TRP A 56 -6.37 14.40 25.23
N LYS A 57 -7.39 14.32 26.07
CA LYS A 57 -7.41 14.92 27.41
C LYS A 57 -7.76 13.85 28.44
N PRO A 58 -7.22 13.92 29.69
CA PRO A 58 -7.47 12.92 30.73
C PRO A 58 -8.96 12.63 30.99
N GLU A 59 -9.81 13.65 30.86
CA GLU A 59 -11.27 13.57 31.10
C GLU A 59 -11.98 12.66 30.07
N GLU A 60 -11.36 12.40 28.93
CA GLU A 60 -11.92 11.56 27.86
C GLU A 60 -11.71 10.06 28.12
N GLY A 61 -10.92 9.71 29.16
CA GLY A 61 -10.57 8.34 29.49
C GLY A 61 -9.75 7.64 28.41
N LEU A 62 -9.69 6.32 28.45
CA LEU A 62 -8.82 5.51 27.58
C LEU A 62 -9.37 5.34 26.15
N ARG A 63 -10.62 5.68 25.89
CA ARG A 63 -11.28 5.44 24.59
C ARG A 63 -10.54 6.09 23.41
N TYR A 64 -10.07 7.32 23.59
CA TYR A 64 -9.36 8.09 22.57
C TYR A 64 -7.88 8.26 22.85
N TYR A 65 -7.38 7.62 23.92
CA TYR A 65 -5.97 7.70 24.25
C TYR A 65 -5.11 7.09 23.15
N ASP A 66 -4.09 7.84 22.75
CA ASP A 66 -3.08 7.42 21.80
C ASP A 66 -1.73 7.98 22.28
N LEU A 67 -0.72 7.11 22.43
CA LEU A 67 0.63 7.45 22.85
C LEU A 67 1.27 8.56 21.98
N GLN A 68 0.80 8.73 20.77
CA GLN A 68 1.29 9.75 19.85
C GLN A 68 0.45 11.04 19.85
N ASN A 69 -0.61 11.12 20.66
CA ASN A 69 -1.61 12.20 20.55
C ASN A 69 -1.91 12.95 21.85
N PHE A 70 -1.04 12.86 22.84
CA PHE A 70 -1.15 13.64 24.09
C PHE A 70 -0.26 14.90 24.10
N ASP A 71 0.47 15.16 23.01
CA ASP A 71 1.31 16.32 22.85
C ASP A 71 0.48 17.59 22.53
N THR A 72 1.09 18.75 22.74
CA THR A 72 0.48 20.06 22.46
C THR A 72 0.63 20.51 21.01
N PHE A 73 1.12 19.64 20.12
CA PHE A 73 1.34 19.97 18.72
C PHE A 73 0.06 20.28 17.96
N LYS A 74 0.10 21.31 17.14
CA LYS A 74 -0.98 21.65 16.20
C LYS A 74 -1.07 20.72 14.98
N VAL A 75 -0.56 19.50 15.11
CA VAL A 75 -0.50 18.54 14.01
C VAL A 75 -1.45 17.40 14.28
N SER A 76 -2.13 16.96 13.24
CA SER A 76 -2.94 15.74 13.32
C SER A 76 -2.05 14.52 13.22
N ASN A 77 -2.12 13.62 14.19
CA ASN A 77 -1.52 12.28 14.06
C ASN A 77 -2.37 11.40 13.14
N SER A 78 -3.66 11.69 12.99
CA SER A 78 -4.52 10.95 12.09
C SER A 78 -4.27 11.36 10.64
N THR A 79 -3.70 10.44 9.87
CA THR A 79 -3.42 10.59 8.42
C THR A 79 -4.21 9.63 7.55
N ALA A 80 -5.07 8.79 8.15
CA ALA A 80 -5.98 7.92 7.41
C ALA A 80 -7.18 8.72 6.90
N SER A 81 -7.71 8.34 5.74
CA SER A 81 -8.87 9.02 5.15
C SER A 81 -10.15 8.79 5.98
N PRO A 82 -11.15 9.69 5.87
CA PRO A 82 -12.44 9.50 6.53
C PRO A 82 -13.11 8.17 6.17
N PHE A 83 -12.97 7.74 4.93
CA PHE A 83 -13.50 6.47 4.45
C PHE A 83 -12.80 5.28 5.12
N PHE A 84 -11.48 5.34 5.31
CA PHE A 84 -10.76 4.27 6.01
C PHE A 84 -11.20 4.16 7.48
N HIS A 85 -11.42 5.28 8.16
CA HIS A 85 -11.99 5.26 9.51
C HIS A 85 -13.35 4.56 9.54
N GLN A 86 -14.22 4.79 8.53
CA GLN A 86 -15.52 4.11 8.43
C GLN A 86 -15.37 2.59 8.23
N LEU A 87 -14.37 2.15 7.47
CA LEU A 87 -14.08 0.72 7.32
C LEU A 87 -13.68 0.05 8.65
N MET A 88 -13.16 0.81 9.60
CA MET A 88 -12.79 0.30 10.93
C MET A 88 -13.98 0.23 11.91
N TYR A 89 -15.15 0.83 11.63
CA TYR A 89 -16.30 0.87 12.54
C TYR A 89 -16.70 -0.49 13.11
N PRO A 90 -16.78 -1.58 12.33
CA PRO A 90 -17.20 -2.87 12.87
C PRO A 90 -16.31 -3.40 14.00
N VAL A 91 -15.06 -2.97 14.05
CA VAL A 91 -14.09 -3.45 15.04
C VAL A 91 -13.65 -2.36 16.03
N ALA A 92 -13.97 -1.09 15.78
CA ALA A 92 -13.46 0.04 16.56
C ALA A 92 -13.74 -0.02 18.06
N ASN A 93 -14.83 -0.65 18.48
CA ASN A 93 -15.21 -0.80 19.89
C ASN A 93 -14.56 -2.00 20.59
N MET A 94 -13.83 -2.86 19.88
CA MET A 94 -13.09 -3.96 20.48
C MET A 94 -11.84 -3.44 21.20
N GLN A 95 -11.27 -4.26 22.10
CA GLN A 95 -9.97 -3.99 22.66
C GLN A 95 -8.90 -3.91 21.56
N GLN A 96 -8.01 -2.94 21.65
CA GLN A 96 -7.01 -2.69 20.61
C GLN A 96 -6.13 -3.93 20.33
N ARG A 97 -5.77 -4.71 21.34
CA ARG A 97 -4.98 -5.93 21.16
C ARG A 97 -5.71 -6.99 20.34
N THR A 98 -7.02 -7.11 20.52
CA THR A 98 -7.87 -7.98 19.68
C THR A 98 -7.89 -7.48 18.24
N ILE A 99 -8.02 -6.16 18.04
CA ILE A 99 -7.96 -5.55 16.70
C ILE A 99 -6.62 -5.82 16.03
N SER A 100 -5.50 -5.70 16.77
CA SER A 100 -4.15 -6.00 16.26
C SER A 100 -4.04 -7.42 15.74
N ARG A 101 -4.52 -8.40 16.47
CA ARG A 101 -4.51 -9.81 16.05
C ARG A 101 -5.37 -10.06 14.82
N LEU A 102 -6.58 -9.50 14.81
CA LEU A 102 -7.45 -9.55 13.63
C LEU A 102 -6.78 -8.88 12.43
N TRP A 103 -6.07 -7.77 12.65
CA TRP A 103 -5.36 -7.03 11.60
C TRP A 103 -4.26 -7.85 10.95
N ILE A 104 -3.45 -8.58 11.75
CA ILE A 104 -2.46 -9.53 11.23
C ILE A 104 -3.17 -10.59 10.37
N GLY A 105 -4.25 -11.19 10.87
CA GLY A 105 -5.05 -12.15 10.10
C GLY A 105 -5.53 -11.59 8.78
N VAL A 106 -6.03 -10.35 8.76
CA VAL A 106 -6.45 -9.65 7.55
C VAL A 106 -5.29 -9.50 6.56
N GLN A 107 -4.07 -9.12 7.01
CA GLN A 107 -2.92 -8.99 6.11
C GLN A 107 -2.58 -10.33 5.43
N TYR A 108 -2.60 -11.44 6.16
CA TYR A 108 -2.38 -12.77 5.58
C TYR A 108 -3.50 -13.19 4.61
N ILE A 109 -4.76 -12.89 4.93
CA ILE A 109 -5.89 -13.15 4.02
C ILE A 109 -5.73 -12.34 2.72
N LEU A 110 -5.37 -11.07 2.80
CA LEU A 110 -5.13 -10.23 1.62
C LEU A 110 -3.97 -10.78 0.77
N LEU A 111 -2.88 -11.19 1.39
CA LEU A 111 -1.74 -11.81 0.72
C LEU A 111 -2.15 -13.10 -0.02
N LEU A 112 -2.91 -13.98 0.65
CA LEU A 112 -3.40 -15.23 0.06
C LEU A 112 -4.36 -14.98 -1.10
N LEU A 113 -5.29 -14.04 -0.96
CA LEU A 113 -6.24 -13.68 -2.02
C LEU A 113 -5.52 -13.06 -3.22
N LEU A 114 -4.54 -12.17 -3.01
CA LEU A 114 -3.70 -11.61 -4.07
C LEU A 114 -2.96 -12.72 -4.83
N THR A 115 -2.36 -13.65 -4.09
CA THR A 115 -1.63 -14.79 -4.67
C THR A 115 -2.58 -15.70 -5.46
N ALA A 116 -3.76 -15.99 -4.92
CA ALA A 116 -4.77 -16.81 -5.58
C ALA A 116 -5.30 -16.16 -6.88
N MET A 117 -5.54 -14.84 -6.86
CA MET A 117 -5.92 -14.10 -8.07
C MET A 117 -4.79 -14.12 -9.12
N ALA A 118 -3.53 -13.98 -8.70
CA ALA A 118 -2.39 -14.07 -9.60
C ALA A 118 -2.26 -15.46 -10.24
N PHE A 119 -2.56 -16.53 -9.51
CA PHE A 119 -2.57 -17.88 -10.07
C PHE A 119 -3.56 -18.07 -11.22
N GLN A 120 -4.68 -17.32 -11.23
CA GLN A 120 -5.65 -17.38 -12.34
C GLN A 120 -5.09 -16.83 -13.66
N PHE A 121 -4.04 -15.99 -13.60
CA PHE A 121 -3.35 -15.48 -14.78
C PHE A 121 -2.20 -16.40 -15.25
N CYS A 122 -1.83 -17.40 -14.47
CA CYS A 122 -0.75 -18.34 -14.81
C CYS A 122 -1.20 -19.36 -15.85
N GLN A 123 -0.38 -19.56 -16.88
CA GLN A 123 -0.59 -20.58 -17.93
C GLN A 123 0.34 -21.79 -17.76
N THR A 124 1.42 -21.62 -17.02
CA THR A 124 2.45 -22.65 -16.84
C THR A 124 2.77 -22.87 -15.36
N ARG A 125 3.23 -24.08 -15.03
CA ARG A 125 3.69 -24.39 -13.66
C ARG A 125 4.85 -23.49 -13.21
N MET A 126 5.74 -23.09 -14.12
CA MET A 126 6.84 -22.17 -13.80
C MET A 126 6.30 -20.83 -13.33
N GLN A 127 5.26 -20.28 -13.99
CA GLN A 127 4.62 -19.04 -13.56
C GLN A 127 3.99 -19.19 -12.16
N GLN A 128 3.31 -20.31 -11.89
CA GLN A 128 2.76 -20.60 -10.57
C GLN A 128 3.85 -20.65 -9.49
N LEU A 129 4.98 -21.29 -9.79
CA LEU A 129 6.12 -21.34 -8.87
C LEU A 129 6.73 -19.97 -8.62
N LEU A 130 6.85 -19.14 -9.65
CA LEU A 130 7.37 -17.79 -9.50
C LEU A 130 6.41 -16.88 -8.70
N VAL A 131 5.10 -16.99 -8.92
CA VAL A 131 4.10 -16.28 -8.11
C VAL A 131 4.22 -16.70 -6.64
N LEU A 132 4.35 -17.99 -6.36
CA LEU A 132 4.54 -18.50 -5.01
C LEU A 132 5.87 -18.02 -4.40
N ALA A 133 6.95 -18.06 -5.17
CA ALA A 133 8.25 -17.57 -4.74
C ALA A 133 8.23 -16.09 -4.38
N VAL A 134 7.59 -15.25 -5.20
CA VAL A 134 7.39 -13.83 -4.90
C VAL A 134 6.58 -13.65 -3.61
N ALA A 135 5.46 -14.39 -3.46
CA ALA A 135 4.60 -14.27 -2.28
C ALA A 135 5.35 -14.63 -0.98
N ILE A 136 6.12 -15.73 -1.01
CA ILE A 136 6.89 -16.17 0.16
C ILE A 136 8.06 -15.22 0.45
N SER A 137 8.83 -14.84 -0.58
CA SER A 137 9.96 -13.93 -0.40
C SER A 137 9.51 -12.60 0.20
N PHE A 138 8.32 -12.14 -0.16
CA PHE A 138 7.76 -10.89 0.32
C PHE A 138 7.54 -10.87 1.84
N LEU A 139 7.18 -12.01 2.43
CA LEU A 139 7.00 -12.17 3.88
C LEU A 139 8.30 -11.96 4.68
N PHE A 140 9.46 -12.09 4.04
CA PHE A 140 10.76 -11.91 4.66
C PHE A 140 11.34 -10.51 4.43
N THR A 141 10.64 -9.65 3.67
CA THR A 141 11.09 -8.26 3.46
C THR A 141 10.91 -7.43 4.72
N GLU A 142 11.81 -6.50 4.93
CA GLU A 142 11.66 -5.48 5.98
C GLU A 142 10.36 -4.67 5.80
N ALA A 143 9.91 -4.50 4.56
CA ALA A 143 8.65 -3.86 4.25
C ALA A 143 7.44 -4.58 4.89
N TRP A 144 7.41 -5.93 4.83
CA TRP A 144 6.36 -6.72 5.48
C TRP A 144 6.45 -6.63 7.01
N ILE A 145 7.66 -6.79 7.56
CA ILE A 145 7.87 -6.71 9.02
C ILE A 145 7.38 -5.36 9.56
N ASN A 146 7.76 -4.26 8.90
CA ASN A 146 7.34 -2.92 9.29
C ASN A 146 5.84 -2.67 9.05
N LEU A 147 5.23 -3.28 8.02
CA LEU A 147 3.78 -3.24 7.82
C LEU A 147 3.03 -3.81 9.02
N ILE A 148 3.49 -4.97 9.53
CA ILE A 148 2.90 -5.64 10.68
C ILE A 148 3.18 -4.86 11.97
N ALA A 149 4.42 -4.47 12.22
CA ALA A 149 4.83 -3.77 13.43
C ALA A 149 4.11 -2.43 13.64
N ALA A 150 3.96 -1.65 12.58
CA ALA A 150 3.23 -0.40 12.63
C ALA A 150 1.70 -0.56 12.51
N GLY A 151 1.22 -1.74 12.11
CA GLY A 151 -0.21 -1.98 11.85
C GLY A 151 -0.73 -1.21 10.64
N GLN A 152 0.03 -1.24 9.54
CA GLN A 152 -0.24 -0.44 8.35
C GLN A 152 -1.27 -1.05 7.40
N MET A 153 -1.86 -0.19 6.55
CA MET A 153 -2.94 -0.56 5.62
C MET A 153 -2.47 -0.74 4.17
N TYR A 154 -1.17 -0.65 3.91
CA TYR A 154 -0.67 -0.49 2.53
C TYR A 154 -0.87 -1.72 1.63
N LEU A 155 -1.17 -2.90 2.20
CA LEU A 155 -1.53 -4.08 1.41
C LEU A 155 -2.97 -4.02 0.84
N PHE A 156 -3.84 -3.16 1.38
CA PHE A 156 -5.17 -2.92 0.79
C PHE A 156 -5.08 -2.29 -0.61
N ILE A 157 -4.06 -1.47 -0.85
CA ILE A 157 -3.88 -0.78 -2.15
C ILE A 157 -3.65 -1.79 -3.28
N PRO A 158 -2.61 -2.66 -3.23
CA PRO A 158 -2.41 -3.68 -4.24
C PRO A 158 -3.56 -4.67 -4.32
N PHE A 159 -4.22 -4.98 -3.19
CA PHE A 159 -5.36 -5.89 -3.19
C PHE A 159 -6.55 -5.32 -3.97
N LEU A 160 -6.98 -4.11 -3.68
CA LEU A 160 -8.11 -3.49 -4.36
C LEU A 160 -7.80 -3.22 -5.83
N ALA A 161 -6.55 -2.83 -6.16
CA ALA A 161 -6.12 -2.69 -7.54
C ALA A 161 -6.18 -4.02 -8.29
N MET A 162 -5.63 -5.09 -7.71
CA MET A 162 -5.67 -6.44 -8.31
C MET A 162 -7.10 -6.92 -8.52
N LEU A 163 -7.95 -6.75 -7.51
CA LEU A 163 -9.35 -7.17 -7.56
C LEU A 163 -10.11 -6.41 -8.66
N CYS A 164 -9.89 -5.09 -8.76
CA CYS A 164 -10.47 -4.29 -9.82
C CYS A 164 -10.06 -4.80 -11.22
N TYR A 165 -8.77 -4.97 -11.47
CA TYR A 165 -8.27 -5.48 -12.75
C TYR A 165 -8.67 -6.93 -13.04
N TYR A 166 -8.75 -7.77 -12.00
CA TYR A 166 -9.24 -9.14 -12.13
C TYR A 166 -10.69 -9.20 -12.61
N LEU A 167 -11.56 -8.36 -12.06
CA LEU A 167 -12.96 -8.27 -12.45
C LEU A 167 -13.12 -7.69 -13.87
N LEU A 168 -12.30 -6.70 -14.24
CA LEU A 168 -12.31 -6.10 -15.58
C LEU A 168 -11.77 -7.03 -16.67
N ASN A 169 -11.06 -8.10 -16.31
CA ASN A 169 -10.56 -9.08 -17.26
C ASN A 169 -11.69 -9.90 -17.95
N LYS A 170 -12.93 -9.77 -17.46
CA LYS A 170 -14.12 -10.40 -18.06
C LYS A 170 -15.08 -9.34 -18.62
N PRO A 171 -14.83 -8.81 -19.83
CA PRO A 171 -15.52 -7.61 -20.37
C PRO A 171 -17.02 -7.78 -20.62
N ALA A 172 -17.54 -9.00 -20.69
CA ALA A 172 -18.98 -9.25 -20.83
C ALA A 172 -19.73 -9.26 -19.49
N ASN A 173 -19.04 -9.21 -18.36
CA ASN A 173 -19.64 -9.31 -17.03
C ASN A 173 -19.98 -7.92 -16.47
N ILE A 174 -21.22 -7.46 -16.66
CA ILE A 174 -21.72 -6.17 -16.16
C ILE A 174 -21.64 -6.11 -14.63
N ILE A 175 -21.96 -7.19 -13.93
CA ILE A 175 -21.87 -7.26 -12.45
C ILE A 175 -20.41 -7.10 -12.01
N GLY A 176 -19.49 -7.76 -12.72
CA GLY A 176 -18.06 -7.57 -12.51
C GLY A 176 -17.61 -6.12 -12.69
N ALA A 177 -18.16 -5.40 -13.68
CA ALA A 177 -17.86 -3.98 -13.89
C ALA A 177 -18.36 -3.09 -12.74
N VAL A 178 -19.56 -3.36 -12.18
CA VAL A 178 -20.10 -2.64 -11.01
C VAL A 178 -19.18 -2.84 -9.79
N PHE A 179 -18.79 -4.09 -9.50
CA PHE A 179 -17.88 -4.36 -8.38
C PHE A 179 -16.48 -3.77 -8.62
N ALA A 180 -15.96 -3.82 -9.86
CA ALA A 180 -14.69 -3.18 -10.20
C ALA A 180 -14.74 -1.67 -9.95
N GLY A 181 -15.82 -1.00 -10.32
CA GLY A 181 -16.04 0.42 -10.04
C GLY A 181 -16.12 0.71 -8.53
N PHE A 182 -16.82 -0.15 -7.78
CA PHE A 182 -16.88 -0.04 -6.32
C PHE A 182 -15.49 -0.18 -5.67
N PHE A 183 -14.69 -1.17 -6.08
CA PHE A 183 -13.33 -1.33 -5.55
C PHE A 183 -12.39 -0.23 -6.01
N ALA A 184 -12.54 0.28 -7.23
CA ALA A 184 -11.77 1.42 -7.71
C ALA A 184 -12.02 2.67 -6.88
N VAL A 185 -13.29 3.02 -6.62
CA VAL A 185 -13.60 4.20 -5.81
C VAL A 185 -13.21 3.98 -4.34
N SER A 186 -13.39 2.78 -3.79
CA SER A 186 -12.92 2.45 -2.44
C SER A 186 -11.41 2.66 -2.30
N LEU A 187 -10.64 2.23 -3.28
CA LEU A 187 -9.19 2.46 -3.33
C LEU A 187 -8.86 3.96 -3.37
N ILE A 188 -9.54 4.73 -4.21
CA ILE A 188 -9.37 6.20 -4.30
C ILE A 188 -9.75 6.87 -2.98
N LEU A 189 -10.82 6.43 -2.31
CA LEU A 189 -11.25 6.96 -1.03
C LEU A 189 -10.32 6.58 0.12
N ILE A 190 -9.63 5.44 0.05
CA ILE A 190 -8.57 5.09 0.99
C ILE A 190 -7.32 5.95 0.75
N ARG A 191 -6.91 6.09 -0.51
CA ARG A 191 -5.71 6.81 -0.92
C ARG A 191 -5.95 7.59 -2.21
N PRO A 192 -6.24 8.90 -2.12
CA PRO A 192 -6.70 9.68 -3.29
C PRO A 192 -5.77 9.66 -4.51
N ASN A 193 -4.45 9.66 -4.32
CA ASN A 193 -3.51 9.58 -5.44
C ASN A 193 -3.52 8.22 -6.16
N ALA A 194 -4.15 7.19 -5.59
CA ALA A 194 -4.33 5.89 -6.28
C ALA A 194 -5.22 5.97 -7.52
N ILE A 195 -5.93 7.09 -7.73
CA ILE A 195 -6.64 7.35 -9.00
C ILE A 195 -5.72 7.22 -10.22
N ILE A 196 -4.42 7.52 -10.05
CA ILE A 196 -3.39 7.43 -11.10
C ILE A 196 -3.26 5.99 -11.65
N ILE A 197 -3.53 4.97 -10.83
CA ILE A 197 -3.51 3.55 -11.26
C ILE A 197 -4.43 3.34 -12.46
N PHE A 198 -5.52 4.07 -12.52
CA PHE A 198 -6.56 3.89 -13.53
C PHE A 198 -6.41 4.78 -14.76
N PHE A 199 -5.45 5.72 -14.79
CA PHE A 199 -5.25 6.60 -15.96
C PHE A 199 -5.02 5.83 -17.26
N PRO A 200 -4.18 4.78 -17.33
CA PRO A 200 -3.98 4.05 -18.58
C PRO A 200 -5.22 3.27 -19.05
N MET A 201 -6.22 3.05 -18.19
CA MET A 201 -7.48 2.43 -18.60
C MET A 201 -8.23 3.27 -19.63
N LEU A 202 -7.97 4.58 -19.71
CA LEU A 202 -8.53 5.45 -20.73
C LEU A 202 -8.22 4.93 -22.14
N PHE A 203 -7.09 4.26 -22.35
CA PHE A 203 -6.72 3.66 -23.63
C PHE A 203 -7.57 2.42 -24.00
N LEU A 204 -8.20 1.80 -23.01
CA LEU A 204 -9.11 0.67 -23.21
C LEU A 204 -10.57 1.08 -23.35
N MET A 205 -10.92 2.31 -23.01
CA MET A 205 -12.33 2.75 -22.97
C MET A 205 -13.05 2.55 -24.30
N SER A 206 -12.35 2.67 -25.46
CA SER A 206 -12.95 2.44 -26.78
C SER A 206 -13.37 0.98 -27.00
N LYS A 207 -12.77 0.02 -26.29
CA LYS A 207 -13.04 -1.42 -26.43
C LYS A 207 -14.27 -1.88 -25.64
N TYR A 208 -14.72 -1.09 -24.67
CA TYR A 208 -15.85 -1.45 -23.82
C TYR A 208 -17.16 -0.84 -24.32
N SER A 209 -18.24 -1.61 -24.22
CA SER A 209 -19.59 -1.12 -24.53
C SER A 209 -20.00 0.02 -23.59
N LEU A 210 -20.91 0.88 -24.03
CA LEU A 210 -21.43 1.97 -23.18
C LEU A 210 -22.04 1.43 -21.88
N ARG A 211 -22.81 0.34 -21.97
CA ARG A 211 -23.41 -0.31 -20.79
C ARG A 211 -22.36 -0.74 -19.76
N TYR A 212 -21.26 -1.31 -20.23
CA TYR A 212 -20.16 -1.74 -19.36
C TYR A 212 -19.47 -0.53 -18.69
N LYS A 213 -19.22 0.55 -19.44
CA LYS A 213 -18.67 1.79 -18.89
C LYS A 213 -19.58 2.39 -17.82
N MET A 214 -20.89 2.48 -18.11
CA MET A 214 -21.87 2.98 -17.16
C MET A 214 -21.88 2.14 -15.89
N ALA A 215 -21.88 0.80 -16.02
CA ALA A 215 -21.82 -0.11 -14.87
C ALA A 215 -20.59 0.14 -13.98
N PHE A 216 -19.43 0.41 -14.57
CA PHE A 216 -18.22 0.75 -13.83
C PHE A 216 -18.30 2.12 -13.14
N PHE A 217 -18.83 3.14 -13.84
CA PHE A 217 -18.83 4.51 -13.27
C PHE A 217 -20.00 4.78 -12.30
N ILE A 218 -21.09 4.04 -12.34
CA ILE A 218 -22.23 4.23 -11.42
C ILE A 218 -21.80 4.19 -9.96
N PRO A 219 -21.13 3.16 -9.42
CA PRO A 219 -20.72 3.15 -8.01
C PRO A 219 -19.72 4.27 -7.69
N VAL A 220 -18.87 4.67 -8.64
CA VAL A 220 -17.94 5.79 -8.47
C VAL A 220 -18.70 7.09 -8.28
N ILE A 221 -19.65 7.39 -9.15
CA ILE A 221 -20.46 8.62 -9.08
C ILE A 221 -21.34 8.63 -7.84
N LEU A 222 -21.96 7.49 -7.49
CA LEU A 222 -22.84 7.39 -6.31
C LEU A 222 -22.07 7.64 -5.01
N LEU A 223 -20.90 7.00 -4.81
CA LEU A 223 -20.12 7.17 -3.57
C LEU A 223 -19.53 8.57 -3.47
N LEU A 224 -18.98 9.12 -4.56
CA LEU A 224 -18.48 10.49 -4.55
C LEU A 224 -19.62 11.50 -4.37
N GLY A 225 -20.79 11.25 -4.96
CA GLY A 225 -21.99 12.06 -4.80
C GLY A 225 -22.48 12.05 -3.35
N LEU A 226 -22.52 10.90 -2.68
CA LEU A 226 -22.89 10.80 -1.26
C LEU A 226 -21.95 11.61 -0.36
N ILE A 227 -20.64 11.59 -0.65
CA ILE A 227 -19.66 12.41 0.07
C ILE A 227 -19.92 13.90 -0.20
N ALA A 228 -20.13 14.28 -1.45
CA ALA A 228 -20.36 15.68 -1.84
C ALA A 228 -21.67 16.25 -1.29
N CYS A 229 -22.73 15.43 -1.19
CA CYS A 229 -24.03 15.87 -0.68
C CYS A 229 -24.10 15.94 0.86
N SER A 230 -23.24 15.18 1.58
CA SER A 230 -23.22 15.20 3.05
C SER A 230 -22.31 16.31 3.57
N GLU A 231 -22.87 17.27 4.30
CA GLU A 231 -22.11 18.35 4.94
C GLU A 231 -21.04 17.81 5.88
N ARG A 232 -21.38 16.82 6.70
CA ARG A 232 -20.44 16.17 7.61
C ARG A 232 -19.29 15.49 6.87
N GLN A 233 -19.58 14.77 5.77
CA GLN A 233 -18.54 14.12 5.00
C GLN A 233 -17.60 15.14 4.35
N ARG A 234 -18.15 16.21 3.77
CA ARG A 234 -17.32 17.29 3.21
C ARG A 234 -16.40 17.90 4.27
N ALA A 235 -16.91 18.19 5.47
CA ALA A 235 -16.10 18.71 6.57
C ALA A 235 -14.96 17.76 6.93
N LEU A 236 -15.22 16.46 7.06
CA LEU A 236 -14.20 15.44 7.32
C LEU A 236 -13.11 15.39 6.24
N TRP A 237 -13.49 15.48 4.96
CA TRP A 237 -12.52 15.45 3.86
C TRP A 237 -11.69 16.75 3.77
N ILE A 238 -12.26 17.91 4.13
CA ILE A 238 -11.53 19.18 4.21
C ILE A 238 -10.49 19.12 5.33
N GLU A 239 -10.88 18.67 6.52
CA GLU A 239 -9.98 18.49 7.67
C GLU A 239 -8.86 17.47 7.36
N TYR A 240 -9.19 16.38 6.68
CA TYR A 240 -8.20 15.41 6.20
C TYR A 240 -7.18 16.05 5.26
N ALA A 241 -7.63 16.84 4.29
CA ALA A 241 -6.73 17.53 3.38
C ALA A 241 -5.82 18.54 4.11
N GLN A 242 -6.35 19.24 5.12
CA GLN A 242 -5.56 20.12 5.98
C GLN A 242 -4.53 19.34 6.80
N SER A 243 -4.92 18.19 7.37
CA SER A 243 -4.00 17.35 8.13
C SER A 243 -2.81 16.89 7.30
N LEU A 244 -3.05 16.46 6.04
CA LEU A 244 -1.98 16.09 5.12
C LEU A 244 -1.07 17.26 4.76
N LYS A 245 -1.62 18.47 4.61
CA LYS A 245 -0.84 19.68 4.35
C LYS A 245 0.08 20.03 5.52
N GLU A 246 -0.40 19.89 6.75
CA GLU A 246 0.45 20.15 7.94
C GLU A 246 1.52 19.06 8.10
N GLN A 247 1.19 17.79 7.87
CA GLN A 247 2.18 16.70 7.83
C GLN A 247 3.28 16.96 6.79
N LEU A 248 2.91 17.46 5.60
CA LEU A 248 3.88 17.83 4.58
C LEU A 248 4.89 18.86 5.10
N LYS A 249 4.41 19.90 5.80
CA LYS A 249 5.30 20.93 6.36
C LYS A 249 6.31 20.35 7.35
N ILE A 250 5.88 19.41 8.19
CA ILE A 250 6.77 18.74 9.14
C ILE A 250 7.83 17.93 8.40
N HIS A 251 7.41 17.09 7.46
CA HIS A 251 8.34 16.26 6.69
C HIS A 251 9.36 17.08 5.91
N GLN A 252 9.02 18.30 5.54
CA GLN A 252 9.91 19.24 4.86
C GLN A 252 10.70 20.14 5.83
N ASN A 253 10.58 19.97 7.15
CA ASN A 253 11.17 20.86 8.17
C ASN A 253 10.81 22.33 7.99
N LEU A 254 9.66 22.62 7.39
CA LEU A 254 9.16 23.98 7.19
C LEU A 254 8.51 24.55 8.45
N ASN A 255 8.02 23.66 9.32
CA ASN A 255 7.58 24.00 10.68
C ASN A 255 8.34 23.07 11.63
N PRO A 256 9.39 23.53 12.31
CA PRO A 256 10.06 22.73 13.32
C PRO A 256 9.04 22.41 14.41
N VAL A 257 8.85 21.12 14.63
CA VAL A 257 7.99 20.63 15.70
C VAL A 257 8.76 20.84 17.01
N ILE A 258 8.33 21.81 17.81
CA ILE A 258 8.77 21.91 19.19
C ILE A 258 8.07 20.79 19.93
N GLN A 259 8.83 19.76 20.32
CA GLN A 259 8.32 18.68 21.14
C GLN A 259 8.07 19.18 22.56
N ASP A 260 6.87 19.65 22.84
CA ASP A 260 6.34 19.67 24.17
C ASP A 260 5.68 18.30 24.39
N ASN A 261 6.46 17.34 24.86
CA ASN A 261 5.96 16.05 25.27
C ASN A 261 5.15 16.25 26.54
N GLY A 262 3.84 16.44 26.39
CA GLY A 262 2.92 16.33 27.50
C GLY A 262 3.30 15.12 28.34
N LYS A 263 3.17 15.16 29.64
CA LYS A 263 3.52 14.05 30.52
C LYS A 263 2.68 12.83 30.11
N ASP A 264 3.35 11.77 29.65
CA ASP A 264 2.70 10.47 29.48
C ASP A 264 1.97 10.13 30.79
N PRO A 265 0.64 9.93 30.77
CA PRO A 265 -0.13 9.59 31.98
C PRO A 265 0.29 8.27 32.61
N GLY A 266 1.18 7.50 31.98
CA GLY A 266 1.82 6.33 32.59
C GLY A 266 0.90 5.14 32.82
N PHE A 267 -0.11 4.95 31.99
CA PHE A 267 -0.99 3.79 32.11
C PHE A 267 -0.20 2.48 32.03
N THR A 268 -0.37 1.63 33.04
CA THR A 268 0.31 0.33 33.10
C THR A 268 -0.43 -0.76 32.37
N ASN A 269 -1.77 -0.77 32.42
CA ASN A 269 -2.64 -1.71 31.72
C ASN A 269 -3.61 -0.96 30.82
N TRP A 270 -3.59 -1.30 29.55
CA TRP A 270 -4.40 -0.57 28.60
C TRP A 270 -4.74 -1.38 27.33
N GLU A 271 -6.03 -1.44 27.01
CA GLU A 271 -6.53 -2.05 25.77
C GLU A 271 -5.96 -3.47 25.49
N GLY A 272 -5.70 -4.24 26.56
CA GLY A 272 -5.19 -5.61 26.48
C GLY A 272 -3.67 -5.75 26.51
N TRP A 273 -2.90 -4.66 26.59
CA TRP A 273 -1.45 -4.68 26.83
C TRP A 273 -1.10 -4.31 28.25
N ASN A 274 -0.06 -4.98 28.78
CA ASN A 274 0.75 -4.49 29.88
C ASN A 274 1.84 -3.59 29.28
N MET A 275 1.79 -2.30 29.53
CA MET A 275 2.71 -1.32 28.91
C MET A 275 4.14 -1.45 29.45
N ASP A 276 4.34 -2.00 30.63
CA ASP A 276 5.69 -2.28 31.12
C ASP A 276 6.36 -3.41 30.35
N ASP A 277 5.57 -4.41 29.93
CA ASP A 277 6.06 -5.47 29.04
C ASP A 277 6.33 -4.95 27.64
N VAL A 278 5.48 -4.06 27.11
CA VAL A 278 5.71 -3.39 25.83
C VAL A 278 7.02 -2.62 25.86
N ARG A 279 7.24 -1.76 26.87
CA ARG A 279 8.49 -0.99 27.03
C ARG A 279 9.73 -1.88 27.15
N LYS A 280 9.63 -3.01 27.86
CA LYS A 280 10.73 -3.99 27.96
C LYS A 280 11.05 -4.65 26.63
N GLU A 281 10.03 -5.00 25.84
CA GLU A 281 10.24 -5.60 24.53
C GLU A 281 10.77 -4.57 23.53
N GLU A 282 10.28 -3.33 23.55
CA GLU A 282 10.81 -2.22 22.74
C GLU A 282 12.30 -1.95 23.05
N ALA A 283 12.69 -2.00 24.32
CA ALA A 283 14.09 -1.82 24.72
C ALA A 283 15.01 -2.95 24.23
N LYS A 284 14.49 -4.17 24.09
CA LYS A 284 15.25 -5.33 23.54
C LYS A 284 15.32 -5.31 22.03
N THR A 285 14.25 -4.83 21.42
CA THR A 285 14.15 -4.77 19.97
C THR A 285 14.82 -3.48 19.54
N SER A 286 16.10 -3.57 19.15
CA SER A 286 16.70 -2.48 18.40
C SER A 286 16.01 -2.43 17.01
N TYR A 287 14.76 -1.97 16.98
CA TYR A 287 14.17 -1.47 15.75
C TYR A 287 15.01 -0.25 15.36
N LYS A 288 16.15 -0.55 14.76
CA LYS A 288 16.94 0.43 14.08
C LYS A 288 16.05 0.99 13.00
N ASN A 289 15.48 2.11 13.39
CA ASN A 289 14.92 3.09 12.48
C ASN A 289 13.90 2.47 11.54
N TYR A 290 12.69 2.91 11.66
CA TYR A 290 11.80 3.05 10.52
C TYR A 290 12.62 3.75 9.43
N SER A 291 13.49 2.98 8.75
CA SER A 291 14.43 3.52 7.80
C SER A 291 13.58 4.22 6.78
N GLU A 292 13.81 5.52 6.66
CA GLU A 292 13.18 6.34 5.67
C GLU A 292 13.42 5.66 4.34
N ASN A 293 12.37 5.12 3.74
CA ASN A 293 12.55 4.56 2.42
C ASN A 293 12.67 5.72 1.43
N GLY A 294 13.77 5.73 0.67
CA GLY A 294 14.18 6.84 -0.14
C GLY A 294 13.25 7.12 -1.31
N ASN A 295 12.24 7.97 -1.10
CA ASN A 295 11.72 8.73 -2.23
C ASN A 295 12.81 9.72 -2.71
N LEU A 296 12.63 10.31 -3.89
CA LEU A 296 13.63 11.19 -4.50
C LEU A 296 14.06 12.33 -3.56
N PHE A 297 13.13 12.86 -2.78
CA PHE A 297 13.40 13.91 -1.79
C PHE A 297 14.44 13.44 -0.75
N VAL A 298 14.23 12.25 -0.16
CA VAL A 298 15.13 11.68 0.86
C VAL A 298 16.48 11.30 0.24
N VAL A 299 16.49 10.70 -0.96
CA VAL A 299 17.71 10.31 -1.67
C VAL A 299 18.58 11.52 -1.96
N VAL A 300 18.00 12.57 -2.56
CA VAL A 300 18.77 13.78 -2.90
C VAL A 300 19.29 14.46 -1.64
N ARG A 301 18.47 14.56 -0.58
CA ARG A 301 18.92 15.12 0.71
C ARG A 301 20.07 14.31 1.30
N GLY A 302 19.96 12.99 1.29
CA GLY A 302 20.99 12.09 1.84
C GLY A 302 22.33 12.16 1.08
N VAL A 303 22.28 12.30 -0.25
CA VAL A 303 23.49 12.33 -1.10
C VAL A 303 24.10 13.71 -1.21
N THR A 304 23.29 14.76 -1.30
CA THR A 304 23.77 16.12 -1.62
C THR A 304 23.68 17.10 -0.45
N GLY A 305 23.00 16.75 0.64
CA GLY A 305 22.65 17.64 1.74
C GLY A 305 21.61 18.72 1.36
N LYS A 306 21.17 18.76 0.10
CA LYS A 306 20.22 19.77 -0.40
C LYS A 306 18.81 19.24 -0.38
N GLN A 307 17.86 20.10 -0.01
CA GLN A 307 16.45 19.79 0.02
C GLN A 307 15.76 20.23 -1.28
N LEU A 308 15.04 19.32 -1.92
CA LEU A 308 14.20 19.64 -3.06
C LEU A 308 12.91 20.30 -2.59
N SER A 309 12.46 21.36 -3.27
CA SER A 309 11.20 22.01 -2.91
C SER A 309 9.99 21.12 -3.23
N PRO A 310 8.91 21.18 -2.42
CA PRO A 310 7.66 20.46 -2.70
C PRO A 310 7.08 20.78 -4.08
N THR A 311 7.15 22.04 -4.50
CA THR A 311 6.67 22.49 -5.81
C THR A 311 7.45 21.81 -6.94
N PHE A 312 8.79 21.77 -6.85
CA PHE A 312 9.61 21.07 -7.83
C PHE A 312 9.28 19.59 -7.92
N LEU A 313 9.14 18.90 -6.77
CA LEU A 313 8.80 17.48 -6.73
C LEU A 313 7.43 17.19 -7.36
N ASN A 314 6.42 17.98 -7.01
CA ASN A 314 5.08 17.83 -7.55
C ASN A 314 5.03 18.07 -9.07
N ILE A 315 5.67 19.14 -9.55
CA ILE A 315 5.75 19.43 -11.00
C ILE A 315 6.50 18.33 -11.73
N SER A 316 7.65 17.89 -11.20
CA SER A 316 8.45 16.81 -11.80
C SER A 316 7.68 15.49 -11.86
N SER A 317 6.97 15.12 -10.79
CA SER A 317 6.10 13.94 -10.75
C SER A 317 5.02 14.03 -11.83
N PHE A 318 4.33 15.16 -11.92
CA PHE A 318 3.25 15.36 -12.89
C PHE A 318 3.77 15.28 -14.33
N LEU A 319 4.87 15.97 -14.62
CA LEU A 319 5.49 15.93 -15.95
C LEU A 319 5.96 14.52 -16.32
N LEU A 320 6.57 13.80 -15.38
CA LEU A 320 7.01 12.44 -15.61
C LEU A 320 5.84 11.50 -15.88
N ILE A 321 4.75 11.59 -15.12
CA ILE A 321 3.52 10.83 -15.36
C ILE A 321 2.99 11.12 -16.78
N PHE A 322 2.94 12.39 -17.18
CA PHE A 322 2.48 12.78 -18.51
C PHE A 322 3.37 12.22 -19.63
N ILE A 323 4.70 12.36 -19.49
CA ILE A 323 5.68 11.83 -20.45
C ILE A 323 5.54 10.31 -20.57
N LEU A 324 5.43 9.60 -19.44
CA LEU A 324 5.27 8.15 -19.42
C LEU A 324 3.96 7.72 -20.09
N MET A 325 2.84 8.41 -19.80
CA MET A 325 1.55 8.14 -20.42
C MET A 325 1.60 8.34 -21.95
N PHE A 326 2.20 9.45 -22.40
CA PHE A 326 2.36 9.71 -23.82
C PHE A 326 3.26 8.66 -24.49
N SER A 327 4.40 8.33 -23.87
CA SER A 327 5.32 7.31 -24.36
C SER A 327 4.64 5.95 -24.44
N PHE A 328 3.94 5.54 -23.39
CA PHE A 328 3.20 4.28 -23.38
C PHE A 328 2.16 4.22 -24.49
N TYR A 329 1.36 5.27 -24.67
CA TYR A 329 0.41 5.36 -25.79
C TYR A 329 1.12 5.25 -27.14
N TYR A 330 2.17 6.04 -27.37
CA TYR A 330 2.87 6.09 -28.65
C TYR A 330 3.47 4.74 -29.04
N PHE A 331 4.15 4.07 -28.13
CA PHE A 331 4.83 2.79 -28.41
C PHE A 331 3.86 1.60 -28.45
N THR A 332 2.76 1.63 -27.70
CA THR A 332 1.86 0.46 -27.58
C THR A 332 0.63 0.54 -28.48
N ARG A 333 0.24 1.73 -29.00
CA ARG A 333 -0.98 1.91 -29.81
C ARG A 333 -1.07 1.00 -31.02
N LYS A 334 0.06 0.74 -31.71
CA LYS A 334 0.09 -0.12 -32.93
C LYS A 334 -0.05 -1.61 -32.59
N GLN A 335 0.34 -2.00 -31.41
CA GLN A 335 0.35 -3.38 -30.97
C GLN A 335 -0.94 -3.75 -30.20
N GLY A 336 -1.74 -2.77 -29.86
CA GLY A 336 -2.93 -2.90 -29.05
C GLY A 336 -2.64 -2.91 -27.56
N PHE A 337 -3.60 -2.42 -26.78
CA PHE A 337 -3.49 -2.35 -25.33
C PHE A 337 -4.00 -3.65 -24.72
N ALA A 338 -3.16 -4.31 -23.91
CA ALA A 338 -3.55 -5.44 -23.09
C ALA A 338 -3.82 -4.98 -21.64
N LEU A 339 -4.86 -5.52 -21.03
CA LEU A 339 -5.23 -5.17 -19.65
C LEU A 339 -4.08 -5.41 -18.65
N TYR A 340 -3.31 -6.48 -18.87
CA TYR A 340 -2.13 -6.82 -18.08
C TYR A 340 -1.07 -5.70 -18.07
N ASN A 341 -0.70 -5.20 -19.28
CA ASN A 341 0.29 -4.12 -19.41
C ASN A 341 -0.20 -2.83 -18.75
N ILE A 342 -1.49 -2.54 -18.97
CA ILE A 342 -2.15 -1.37 -18.40
C ILE A 342 -2.16 -1.45 -16.87
N ALA A 343 -2.38 -2.62 -16.29
CA ALA A 343 -2.38 -2.82 -14.85
C ALA A 343 -0.99 -2.57 -14.25
N ILE A 344 0.07 -3.16 -14.81
CA ILE A 344 1.45 -2.93 -14.36
C ILE A 344 1.84 -1.47 -14.57
N PHE A 345 1.59 -0.93 -15.76
CA PHE A 345 1.93 0.44 -16.08
C PHE A 345 1.21 1.46 -15.19
N GLY A 346 -0.09 1.29 -14.99
CA GLY A 346 -0.87 2.15 -14.11
C GLY A 346 -0.35 2.14 -12.68
N PHE A 347 0.05 0.97 -12.19
CA PHE A 347 0.66 0.89 -10.87
C PHE A 347 2.04 1.54 -10.82
N CYS A 348 2.86 1.42 -11.87
CA CYS A 348 4.12 2.16 -11.97
C CYS A 348 3.91 3.69 -11.96
N LEU A 349 2.87 4.19 -12.65
CA LEU A 349 2.53 5.62 -12.61
C LEU A 349 2.14 6.08 -11.19
N TYR A 350 1.36 5.27 -10.48
CA TYR A 350 1.03 5.54 -9.09
C TYR A 350 2.29 5.59 -8.23
N MET A 351 3.21 4.65 -8.41
CA MET A 351 4.48 4.64 -7.69
C MET A 351 5.38 5.83 -8.05
N VAL A 352 5.29 6.38 -9.27
CA VAL A 352 5.94 7.68 -9.58
C VAL A 352 5.44 8.76 -8.63
N SER A 353 4.11 8.88 -8.43
CA SER A 353 3.56 9.87 -7.50
C SER A 353 4.02 9.68 -6.06
N ASP A 354 4.30 8.44 -5.67
CA ASP A 354 4.75 8.08 -4.33
C ASP A 354 6.27 8.30 -4.16
N LEU A 355 7.09 7.86 -5.14
CA LEU A 355 8.55 8.03 -5.14
C LEU A 355 9.00 9.49 -5.32
N PHE A 356 8.19 10.32 -5.97
CA PHE A 356 8.42 11.77 -6.11
C PHE A 356 7.67 12.59 -5.06
N SER A 357 7.00 11.93 -4.10
CA SER A 357 6.30 12.62 -3.02
C SER A 357 7.24 13.52 -2.23
N PRO A 358 6.82 14.74 -1.87
CA PRO A 358 7.57 15.60 -0.96
C PRO A 358 7.45 15.18 0.52
N MET A 359 6.66 14.16 0.83
CA MET A 359 6.54 13.59 2.17
C MET A 359 7.50 12.41 2.34
N TYR A 360 7.95 12.17 3.59
CA TYR A 360 8.70 10.97 3.88
C TYR A 360 7.91 9.74 3.47
N ARG A 361 8.64 8.78 2.90
CA ARG A 361 8.13 7.48 2.54
C ARG A 361 8.77 6.46 3.47
N HIS A 362 7.94 5.69 4.15
CA HIS A 362 8.39 4.64 5.05
C HIS A 362 8.57 3.32 4.30
N GLN A 363 9.37 2.43 4.85
CA GLN A 363 9.73 1.17 4.22
C GLN A 363 8.53 0.26 3.93
N TYR A 364 7.50 0.27 4.77
CA TYR A 364 6.28 -0.49 4.55
C TYR A 364 5.49 -0.06 3.28
N TYR A 365 5.77 1.09 2.70
CA TYR A 365 5.19 1.48 1.40
C TYR A 365 5.62 0.55 0.27
N THR A 366 6.78 -0.10 0.39
CA THR A 366 7.27 -1.07 -0.59
C THR A 366 6.35 -2.28 -0.73
N THR A 367 5.47 -2.57 0.27
CA THR A 367 4.47 -3.63 0.17
C THR A 367 3.47 -3.42 -0.97
N GLN A 368 3.32 -2.19 -1.43
CA GLN A 368 2.45 -1.86 -2.55
C GLN A 368 2.91 -2.53 -3.87
N TRP A 369 4.21 -2.79 -4.05
CA TRP A 369 4.73 -3.49 -5.23
C TRP A 369 4.25 -4.92 -5.37
N PHE A 370 3.61 -5.47 -4.36
CA PHE A 370 3.19 -6.86 -4.38
C PHE A 370 2.25 -7.20 -5.55
N PHE A 371 1.30 -6.33 -5.87
CA PHE A 371 0.40 -6.52 -7.02
C PHE A 371 1.14 -6.59 -8.36
N PRO A 372 1.93 -5.60 -8.78
CA PRO A 372 2.60 -5.68 -10.08
C PRO A 372 3.69 -6.74 -10.13
N LEU A 373 4.32 -7.09 -8.99
CA LEU A 373 5.28 -8.19 -8.91
C LEU A 373 4.62 -9.55 -9.14
N LEU A 374 3.45 -9.79 -8.55
CA LEU A 374 2.67 -11.01 -8.78
C LEU A 374 2.21 -11.12 -10.24
N LEU A 375 1.74 -10.01 -10.83
CA LEU A 375 1.40 -9.99 -12.24
C LEU A 375 2.63 -10.28 -13.10
N ALA A 376 3.76 -9.64 -12.85
CA ALA A 376 4.99 -9.90 -13.58
C ALA A 376 5.35 -11.40 -13.50
N ALA A 377 5.33 -11.99 -12.32
CA ALA A 377 5.59 -13.42 -12.13
C ALA A 377 4.60 -14.30 -12.92
N ALA A 378 3.30 -13.98 -12.90
CA ALA A 378 2.28 -14.68 -13.67
C ALA A 378 2.48 -14.54 -15.20
N GLY A 379 3.07 -13.44 -15.65
CA GLY A 379 3.42 -13.20 -17.05
C GLY A 379 4.78 -13.71 -17.48
N TYR A 380 5.49 -14.46 -16.65
CA TYR A 380 6.86 -14.92 -16.95
C TYR A 380 7.00 -15.60 -18.32
N THR A 381 8.05 -15.16 -19.06
CA THR A 381 8.50 -15.81 -20.29
C THR A 381 10.02 -15.99 -20.27
N LYS A 382 10.50 -17.08 -20.89
CA LYS A 382 11.95 -17.37 -20.95
C LYS A 382 12.73 -16.29 -21.70
N SER A 383 12.08 -15.57 -22.62
CA SER A 383 12.72 -14.48 -23.40
C SER A 383 13.18 -13.32 -22.55
N PHE A 384 12.58 -13.13 -21.37
CA PHE A 384 12.85 -12.02 -20.46
C PHE A 384 13.52 -12.44 -19.14
N LYS A 385 14.23 -13.57 -19.12
CA LYS A 385 14.87 -14.11 -17.91
C LYS A 385 15.68 -13.09 -17.11
N TRP A 386 16.38 -12.18 -17.77
CA TRP A 386 17.17 -11.15 -17.12
C TRP A 386 16.35 -10.11 -16.38
N ILE A 387 15.18 -9.77 -16.90
CA ILE A 387 14.22 -8.89 -16.23
C ILE A 387 13.80 -9.52 -14.90
N TYR A 388 13.48 -10.82 -14.90
CA TYR A 388 13.09 -11.52 -13.69
C TYR A 388 14.24 -11.72 -12.70
N ALA A 389 15.47 -11.87 -13.19
CA ALA A 389 16.65 -11.87 -12.33
C ALA A 389 16.83 -10.52 -11.62
N MET A 390 16.61 -9.40 -12.33
CA MET A 390 16.63 -8.08 -11.71
C MET A 390 15.51 -7.86 -10.70
N ILE A 391 14.29 -8.35 -10.97
CA ILE A 391 13.19 -8.35 -9.99
C ILE A 391 13.60 -9.12 -8.73
N ALA A 392 14.16 -10.30 -8.90
CA ALA A 392 14.64 -11.11 -7.78
C ALA A 392 15.74 -10.38 -6.98
N ALA A 393 16.69 -9.72 -7.66
CA ALA A 393 17.70 -8.90 -7.01
C ALA A 393 17.08 -7.73 -6.23
N GLY A 394 16.09 -7.04 -6.80
CA GLY A 394 15.37 -5.96 -6.13
C GLY A 394 14.63 -6.42 -4.88
N ILE A 395 13.97 -7.59 -4.94
CA ILE A 395 13.32 -8.20 -3.77
C ILE A 395 14.37 -8.60 -2.72
N PHE A 396 15.47 -9.20 -3.15
CA PHE A 396 16.55 -9.65 -2.27
C PHE A 396 17.17 -8.49 -1.49
N LEU A 397 17.40 -7.33 -2.13
CA LEU A 397 17.86 -6.11 -1.47
C LEU A 397 16.88 -5.56 -0.42
N ASN A 398 15.61 -5.98 -0.47
CA ASN A 398 14.61 -5.67 0.56
C ASN A 398 14.53 -6.72 1.69
N ILE A 399 15.26 -7.83 1.58
CA ILE A 399 15.33 -8.89 2.60
C ILE A 399 16.60 -8.78 3.42
N ILE A 400 17.71 -8.48 2.76
CA ILE A 400 19.03 -8.42 3.40
C ILE A 400 19.31 -7.04 3.98
N ASN A 401 20.01 -7.03 5.11
CA ASN A 401 20.56 -5.80 5.68
C ASN A 401 22.08 -5.82 5.45
N ILE A 402 22.54 -4.98 4.53
CA ILE A 402 23.96 -4.86 4.18
C ILE A 402 24.55 -3.69 4.96
N SER A 403 25.32 -3.96 6.00
CA SER A 403 25.80 -2.96 6.97
C SER A 403 26.57 -1.78 6.36
N PHE A 404 27.20 -1.96 5.21
CA PHE A 404 27.95 -0.89 4.51
C PHE A 404 27.10 -0.15 3.46
N LEU A 405 25.92 -0.66 3.08
CA LEU A 405 25.06 -0.08 2.07
C LEU A 405 23.84 0.55 2.77
N LYS A 406 23.89 1.85 3.02
CA LYS A 406 22.84 2.54 3.82
C LYS A 406 21.49 2.69 3.10
N MET A 407 21.37 2.33 1.84
CA MET A 407 20.20 2.56 0.99
C MET A 407 19.78 1.33 0.17
N GLU A 408 20.12 0.14 0.63
CA GLU A 408 19.88 -1.12 -0.11
C GLU A 408 18.40 -1.32 -0.46
N HIS A 409 17.51 -1.03 0.47
CA HIS A 409 16.06 -1.15 0.23
C HIS A 409 15.58 -0.17 -0.83
N THR A 410 16.09 1.06 -0.79
CA THR A 410 15.79 2.09 -1.78
C THR A 410 16.29 1.67 -3.16
N ILE A 411 17.53 1.20 -3.27
CA ILE A 411 18.09 0.70 -4.52
C ILE A 411 17.25 -0.46 -5.05
N GLY A 412 16.89 -1.43 -4.19
CA GLY A 412 16.04 -2.56 -4.54
C GLY A 412 14.70 -2.12 -5.10
N GLU A 413 14.08 -1.11 -4.51
CA GLU A 413 12.80 -0.58 -4.96
C GLU A 413 12.88 0.15 -6.29
N TYR A 414 13.91 0.97 -6.53
CA TYR A 414 14.12 1.63 -7.81
C TYR A 414 14.44 0.63 -8.94
N ILE A 415 15.15 -0.48 -8.64
CA ILE A 415 15.33 -1.59 -9.58
C ILE A 415 13.97 -2.21 -9.94
N ILE A 416 13.13 -2.53 -8.94
CA ILE A 416 11.78 -3.06 -9.16
C ILE A 416 10.97 -2.11 -10.03
N PHE A 417 10.97 -0.82 -9.71
CA PHE A 417 10.26 0.19 -10.49
C PHE A 417 10.71 0.23 -11.95
N ALA A 418 12.01 0.39 -12.19
CA ALA A 418 12.57 0.49 -13.55
C ALA A 418 12.26 -0.75 -14.39
N VAL A 419 12.38 -1.93 -13.78
CA VAL A 419 12.17 -3.21 -14.46
C VAL A 419 10.69 -3.45 -14.76
N LEU A 420 9.78 -3.17 -13.82
CA LEU A 420 8.33 -3.29 -14.04
C LEU A 420 7.85 -2.28 -15.08
N LEU A 421 8.38 -1.07 -15.05
CA LEU A 421 8.10 -0.06 -16.07
C LEU A 421 8.54 -0.55 -17.45
N ALA A 422 9.78 -1.03 -17.59
CA ALA A 422 10.27 -1.59 -18.84
C ALA A 422 9.43 -2.78 -19.30
N LEU A 423 9.07 -3.69 -18.38
CA LEU A 423 8.23 -4.86 -18.67
C LEU A 423 6.86 -4.43 -19.23
N SER A 424 6.27 -3.36 -18.71
CA SER A 424 4.98 -2.85 -19.17
C SER A 424 5.00 -2.41 -20.63
N PHE A 425 6.13 -1.95 -21.17
CA PHE A 425 6.31 -1.57 -22.56
C PHE A 425 6.63 -2.74 -23.49
N VAL A 426 7.37 -3.73 -23.00
CA VAL A 426 7.94 -4.81 -23.83
C VAL A 426 7.02 -6.02 -23.90
N TYR A 427 6.18 -6.22 -22.90
CA TYR A 427 5.28 -7.36 -22.81
C TYR A 427 4.17 -7.22 -23.84
N ASN A 428 4.56 -7.39 -25.11
CA ASN A 428 3.64 -7.34 -26.20
C ASN A 428 3.75 -8.57 -27.09
N HIS A 429 2.63 -9.15 -27.37
CA HIS A 429 2.30 -9.79 -28.61
C HIS A 429 2.36 -11.30 -28.77
N GLN A 430 2.80 -12.11 -27.85
CA GLN A 430 2.65 -13.54 -28.16
C GLN A 430 1.60 -14.28 -27.31
N ARG A 431 0.97 -13.60 -26.37
CA ARG A 431 -0.12 -14.19 -25.58
C ARG A 431 -1.24 -13.20 -25.36
N GLN A 432 -2.04 -12.94 -26.36
CA GLN A 432 -3.46 -12.81 -26.08
C GLN A 432 -3.80 -14.01 -25.20
N ILE A 433 -4.01 -13.77 -23.92
CA ILE A 433 -4.87 -14.65 -23.13
C ILE A 433 -6.08 -14.79 -24.07
N LYS A 434 -6.24 -15.98 -24.65
CA LYS A 434 -7.48 -16.29 -25.36
C LYS A 434 -8.55 -16.05 -24.31
N LEU A 435 -9.06 -14.87 -24.29
CA LEU A 435 -10.32 -14.56 -23.67
C LEU A 435 -11.27 -15.49 -24.40
N HIS A 436 -11.60 -16.60 -23.80
CA HIS A 436 -12.72 -17.38 -24.25
C HIS A 436 -13.93 -16.46 -24.11
N ILE A 437 -14.22 -15.81 -25.25
CA ILE A 437 -15.47 -15.10 -25.50
C ILE A 437 -16.61 -16.10 -25.40
#